data_4f11050eabffe868dd338bb6473bbec5
#
_entry.id   4f11050eabffe868dd338bb6473bbec5
#
_cell.length_a   1.000
_cell.length_b   1.000
_cell.length_c   1.000
_cell.angle_alpha   90.00
_cell.angle_beta   90.00
_cell.angle_gamma   90.00
#
_symmetry.space_group_name_H-M   'P 1'
#
loop_
_entity.id
_entity.type
_entity.pdbx_description
1 polymer ?
#
loop_
_entity_poly.entity_id
_entity_poly.type
_entity_poly.pdbx_seq_one_letter_code
_entity_poly.pdbx_strand_id
1 'polypeptide(L)'
;MDWLECKNKKIAKEVSLDFALIESLKKTSQDKLQSESLLPLSPITISSKISLAYDSLRELLEALSLKNGFKIYNHECYTSFLKEIIRNSSLGDDFDEIRILRNKINY
;
A
#
# COMPACT_ATOMS: atom_id res chain seq x y z
N MET A 1 -2.34 -2.61 15.89
CA MET A 1 -3.40 -3.64 15.65
C MET A 1 -2.74 -4.85 15.02
N ASP A 2 -2.94 -6.05 15.58
CA ASP A 2 -2.40 -7.26 14.99
C ASP A 2 -3.32 -7.82 13.89
N TRP A 3 -2.86 -8.84 13.19
CA TRP A 3 -3.62 -9.42 12.07
C TRP A 3 -4.94 -10.05 12.51
N LEU A 4 -4.94 -10.76 13.64
CA LEU A 4 -6.16 -11.37 14.18
C LEU A 4 -7.21 -10.31 14.48
N GLU A 5 -6.81 -9.21 15.09
CA GLU A 5 -7.69 -8.07 15.37
C GLU A 5 -8.23 -7.45 14.09
N CYS A 6 -7.39 -7.30 13.06
CA CYS A 6 -7.83 -6.83 11.74
C CYS A 6 -8.92 -7.72 11.14
N LYS A 7 -8.78 -9.03 11.26
CA LYS A 7 -9.78 -9.99 10.78
C LYS A 7 -11.06 -9.94 11.63
N ASN A 8 -10.94 -9.89 12.94
CA ASN A 8 -12.09 -9.86 13.85
C ASN A 8 -12.93 -8.60 13.68
N LYS A 9 -12.29 -7.47 13.41
CA LYS A 9 -12.98 -6.19 13.15
C LYS A 9 -13.43 -6.06 11.70
N LYS A 10 -13.23 -7.07 10.87
CA LYS A 10 -13.60 -7.08 9.45
C LYS A 10 -12.92 -5.97 8.63
N ILE A 11 -11.74 -5.52 9.08
CA ILE A 11 -10.88 -4.60 8.33
C ILE A 11 -10.05 -5.38 7.31
N ALA A 12 -9.79 -6.66 7.59
CA ALA A 12 -9.22 -7.61 6.64
C ALA A 12 -10.22 -8.73 6.43
N LYS A 13 -10.56 -9.01 5.16
CA LYS A 13 -11.55 -10.03 4.80
C LYS A 13 -10.97 -10.99 3.78
N GLU A 14 -11.34 -12.27 3.89
CA GLU A 14 -11.04 -13.25 2.85
C GLU A 14 -11.88 -12.94 1.60
N VAL A 15 -11.24 -12.99 0.44
CA VAL A 15 -11.89 -12.77 -0.85
C VAL A 15 -11.42 -13.80 -1.86
N SER A 16 -12.23 -14.02 -2.88
CA SER A 16 -11.84 -14.85 -4.02
C SER A 16 -10.77 -14.17 -4.85
N LEU A 17 -9.89 -14.95 -5.49
CA LEU A 17 -8.88 -14.41 -6.38
C LEU A 17 -9.55 -13.75 -7.60
N ASP A 18 -9.12 -12.53 -7.90
CA ASP A 18 -9.53 -11.77 -9.06
C ASP A 18 -8.25 -11.34 -9.81
N PHE A 19 -7.84 -12.15 -10.77
CA PHE A 19 -6.60 -11.93 -11.50
C PHE A 19 -6.65 -10.64 -12.32
N ALA A 20 -7.82 -10.29 -12.87
CA ALA A 20 -7.98 -9.07 -13.66
C ALA A 20 -7.76 -7.83 -12.78
N LEU A 21 -8.30 -7.82 -11.57
CA LEU A 21 -8.10 -6.73 -10.62
C LEU A 21 -6.64 -6.63 -10.19
N ILE A 22 -6.01 -7.76 -9.87
CA ILE A 22 -4.59 -7.80 -9.48
C ILE A 22 -3.72 -7.21 -10.59
N GLU A 23 -3.91 -7.61 -11.83
CA GLU A 23 -3.14 -7.09 -12.97
C GLU A 23 -3.43 -5.60 -13.21
N SER A 24 -4.67 -5.16 -13.04
CA SER A 24 -5.03 -3.75 -13.15
C SER A 24 -4.32 -2.89 -12.10
N LEU A 25 -4.27 -3.35 -10.86
CA LEU A 25 -3.58 -2.65 -9.77
C LEU A 25 -2.06 -2.56 -10.03
N LYS A 26 -1.46 -3.63 -10.54
CA LYS A 26 -0.05 -3.63 -10.91
C LYS A 26 0.23 -2.62 -12.02
N LYS A 27 -0.63 -2.55 -13.02
CA LYS A 27 -0.50 -1.62 -14.14
C LYS A 27 -0.63 -0.17 -13.67
N THR A 28 -1.65 0.16 -12.90
CA THR A 28 -1.85 1.53 -12.40
C THR A 28 -0.75 1.95 -11.44
N SER A 29 -0.24 1.02 -10.63
CA SER A 29 0.91 1.25 -9.77
C SER A 29 2.15 1.65 -10.58
N GLN A 30 2.45 0.91 -11.65
CA GLN A 30 3.57 1.21 -12.53
C GLN A 30 3.40 2.56 -13.22
N ASP A 31 2.20 2.88 -13.68
CA ASP A 31 1.90 4.17 -14.32
C ASP A 31 2.11 5.33 -13.35
N LYS A 32 1.69 5.18 -12.10
CA LYS A 32 1.89 6.21 -11.06
C LYS A 32 3.37 6.41 -10.73
N LEU A 33 4.13 5.32 -10.64
CA LEU A 33 5.56 5.42 -10.37
C LEU A 33 6.29 6.08 -11.55
N GLN A 34 5.90 5.78 -12.77
CA GLN A 34 6.44 6.43 -13.97
C GLN A 34 6.06 7.91 -13.99
N SER A 35 4.81 8.26 -13.67
CA SER A 35 4.37 9.65 -13.58
C SER A 35 5.19 10.43 -12.55
N GLU A 36 5.47 9.83 -11.41
CA GLU A 36 6.33 10.42 -10.39
C GLU A 36 7.73 10.71 -10.94
N SER A 37 8.32 9.76 -11.65
CA SER A 37 9.67 9.93 -12.22
C SER A 37 9.76 11.00 -13.30
N LEU A 38 8.64 11.30 -13.99
CA LEU A 38 8.57 12.35 -15.01
C LEU A 38 8.45 13.75 -14.41
N LEU A 39 8.05 13.89 -13.15
CA LEU A 39 7.98 15.19 -12.49
C LEU A 39 9.36 15.62 -12.01
N PRO A 40 9.81 16.83 -12.35
CA PRO A 40 11.08 17.33 -11.81
C PRO A 40 10.97 17.57 -10.31
N LEU A 41 12.06 17.35 -9.58
CA LEU A 41 12.11 17.64 -8.15
C LEU A 41 12.17 19.14 -7.93
N SER A 42 11.18 19.69 -7.22
CA SER A 42 11.11 21.11 -6.87
C SER A 42 10.25 21.29 -5.62
N PRO A 43 10.30 22.48 -4.98
CA PRO A 43 9.40 22.76 -3.85
C PRO A 43 7.91 22.69 -4.24
N ILE A 44 7.58 22.89 -5.51
CA ILE A 44 6.19 22.83 -6.00
C ILE A 44 5.75 21.38 -6.21
N THR A 45 6.63 20.52 -6.72
CA THR A 45 6.28 19.16 -7.15
C THR A 45 6.50 18.10 -6.08
N ILE A 46 7.24 18.40 -5.02
CA ILE A 46 7.67 17.39 -4.04
C ILE A 46 6.47 16.66 -3.39
N SER A 47 5.43 17.38 -3.02
CA SER A 47 4.23 16.80 -2.41
C SER A 47 3.52 15.85 -3.39
N SER A 48 3.39 16.24 -4.66
CA SER A 48 2.81 15.39 -5.70
C SER A 48 3.64 14.15 -5.96
N LYS A 49 4.96 14.28 -5.99
CA LYS A 49 5.87 13.15 -6.19
C LYS A 49 5.73 12.12 -5.04
N ILE A 50 5.68 12.59 -3.81
CA ILE A 50 5.53 11.71 -2.64
C ILE A 50 4.15 11.02 -2.68
N SER A 51 3.08 11.74 -3.01
CA SER A 51 1.74 11.16 -3.11
C SER A 51 1.67 10.09 -4.19
N LEU A 52 2.24 10.32 -5.37
CA LEU A 52 2.27 9.34 -6.45
C LEU A 52 3.07 8.09 -6.06
N ALA A 53 4.23 8.27 -5.44
CA ALA A 53 5.05 7.14 -4.98
C ALA A 53 4.33 6.32 -3.91
N TYR A 54 3.66 6.98 -2.97
CA TYR A 54 2.89 6.31 -1.93
C TYR A 54 1.69 5.55 -2.51
N ASP A 55 0.94 6.17 -3.42
CA ASP A 55 -0.20 5.53 -4.07
C ASP A 55 0.22 4.32 -4.89
N SER A 56 1.36 4.40 -5.58
CA SER A 56 1.94 3.25 -6.28
C SER A 56 2.23 2.10 -5.31
N LEU A 57 2.87 2.39 -4.20
CA LEU A 57 3.17 1.39 -3.17
C LEU A 57 1.90 0.78 -2.60
N ARG A 58 0.90 1.60 -2.27
CA ARG A 58 -0.37 1.14 -1.72
C ARG A 58 -1.10 0.20 -2.69
N GLU A 59 -1.09 0.52 -3.97
CA GLU A 59 -1.72 -0.35 -4.99
C GLU A 59 -0.98 -1.68 -5.15
N LEU A 60 0.34 -1.68 -5.07
CA LEU A 60 1.12 -2.92 -5.08
C LEU A 60 0.82 -3.78 -3.85
N LEU A 61 0.68 -3.16 -2.67
CA LEU A 61 0.30 -3.88 -1.45
C LEU A 61 -1.11 -4.44 -1.55
N GLU A 62 -2.04 -3.70 -2.14
CA GLU A 62 -3.39 -4.21 -2.40
C GLU A 62 -3.35 -5.42 -3.33
N ALA A 63 -2.58 -5.34 -4.42
CA ALA A 63 -2.40 -6.47 -5.33
C ALA A 63 -1.81 -7.69 -4.61
N LEU A 64 -0.83 -7.49 -3.74
CA LEU A 64 -0.20 -8.56 -2.96
C LEU A 64 -1.20 -9.19 -1.97
N SER A 65 -1.98 -8.37 -1.27
CA SER A 65 -2.98 -8.87 -0.33
C SER A 65 -4.07 -9.67 -1.04
N LEU A 66 -4.55 -9.18 -2.18
CA LEU A 66 -5.54 -9.89 -3.00
C LEU A 66 -4.99 -11.21 -3.54
N LYS A 67 -3.72 -11.25 -3.93
CA LYS A 67 -3.07 -12.48 -4.38
C LYS A 67 -3.00 -13.52 -3.25
N ASN A 68 -2.92 -13.08 -2.01
CA ASN A 68 -2.94 -13.96 -0.83
C ASN A 68 -4.36 -14.21 -0.30
N GLY A 69 -5.39 -13.74 -1.01
CA GLY A 69 -6.78 -14.02 -0.69
C GLY A 69 -7.43 -13.06 0.30
N PHE A 70 -6.87 -11.87 0.49
CA PHE A 70 -7.38 -10.89 1.45
C PHE A 70 -7.63 -9.53 0.83
N LYS A 71 -8.74 -8.90 1.24
CA LYS A 71 -9.03 -7.49 1.02
C LYS A 71 -8.81 -6.74 2.32
N ILE A 72 -7.98 -5.70 2.30
CA ILE A 72 -7.61 -4.92 3.49
C ILE A 72 -8.12 -3.49 3.31
N TYR A 73 -8.78 -2.96 4.34
CA TYR A 73 -9.52 -1.70 4.25
C TYR A 73 -8.85 -0.52 4.95
N ASN A 74 -7.73 -0.72 5.66
CA ASN A 74 -6.95 0.38 6.21
C ASN A 74 -5.45 0.10 6.17
N HIS A 75 -4.66 1.17 6.32
CA HIS A 75 -3.20 1.10 6.19
C HIS A 75 -2.54 0.39 7.36
N GLU A 76 -3.08 0.52 8.55
CA GLU A 76 -2.55 -0.15 9.74
C GLU A 76 -2.59 -1.67 9.60
N CYS A 77 -3.65 -2.19 9.00
CA CYS A 77 -3.77 -3.62 8.76
C CYS A 77 -2.88 -4.11 7.61
N TYR A 78 -2.47 -3.25 6.68
CA TYR A 78 -1.41 -3.60 5.73
C TYR A 78 -0.08 -3.84 6.45
N THR A 79 0.24 -3.05 7.46
CA THR A 79 1.43 -3.27 8.28
C THR A 79 1.38 -4.64 8.97
N SER A 80 0.26 -4.99 9.58
CA SER A 80 0.06 -6.30 10.21
C SER A 80 0.16 -7.44 9.20
N PHE A 81 -0.41 -7.25 8.00
CA PHE A 81 -0.32 -8.22 6.90
C PHE A 81 1.13 -8.49 6.51
N LEU A 82 1.92 -7.43 6.33
CA LEU A 82 3.33 -7.56 5.96
C LEU A 82 4.13 -8.27 7.03
N LYS A 83 3.89 -7.97 8.30
CA LYS A 83 4.63 -8.56 9.42
C LYS A 83 4.25 -10.02 9.68
N GLU A 84 2.97 -10.33 9.64
CA GLU A 84 2.46 -11.62 10.13
C GLU A 84 2.15 -12.62 9.02
N ILE A 85 1.69 -12.18 7.86
CA ILE A 85 1.35 -13.07 6.74
C ILE A 85 2.53 -13.20 5.77
N ILE A 86 3.08 -12.08 5.34
CA ILE A 86 4.29 -12.07 4.48
C ILE A 86 5.54 -12.40 5.30
N ARG A 87 5.50 -12.17 6.61
CA ARG A 87 6.59 -12.44 7.55
C ARG A 87 7.84 -11.61 7.28
N ASN A 88 7.63 -10.35 6.95
CA ASN A 88 8.71 -9.39 6.73
C ASN A 88 8.47 -8.16 7.60
N SER A 89 8.95 -8.22 8.85
CA SER A 89 8.77 -7.13 9.81
C SER A 89 9.46 -5.84 9.38
N SER A 90 10.60 -5.95 8.73
CA SER A 90 11.34 -4.79 8.21
C SER A 90 10.51 -4.04 7.17
N LEU A 91 9.86 -4.76 6.25
CA LEU A 91 9.01 -4.17 5.23
C LEU A 91 7.77 -3.50 5.86
N GLY A 92 7.19 -4.12 6.89
CA GLY A 92 6.08 -3.53 7.65
C GLY A 92 6.48 -2.24 8.34
N ASP A 93 7.66 -2.19 8.95
CA ASP A 93 8.19 -0.98 9.59
C ASP A 93 8.45 0.12 8.57
N ASP A 94 9.02 -0.22 7.42
CA ASP A 94 9.26 0.73 6.33
C ASP A 94 7.96 1.32 5.80
N PHE A 95 6.94 0.49 5.64
CA PHE A 95 5.63 0.96 5.21
C PHE A 95 5.02 1.93 6.22
N ASP A 96 5.11 1.64 7.52
CA ASP A 96 4.63 2.54 8.58
C ASP A 96 5.34 3.89 8.53
N GLU A 97 6.65 3.91 8.35
CA GLU A 97 7.42 5.15 8.26
C GLU A 97 7.00 5.98 7.06
N ILE A 98 6.82 5.35 5.90
CA ILE A 98 6.40 6.02 4.68
C ILE A 98 4.98 6.59 4.84
N ARG A 99 4.08 5.83 5.45
CA ARG A 99 2.70 6.27 5.72
C ARG A 99 2.68 7.51 6.62
N ILE A 100 3.48 7.49 7.69
CA ILE A 100 3.58 8.62 8.63
C ILE A 100 4.15 9.84 7.91
N LEU A 101 5.19 9.67 7.11
CA LEU A 101 5.80 10.76 6.35
C LEU A 101 4.81 11.38 5.36
N ARG A 102 4.09 10.55 4.63
CA ARG A 102 3.07 11.01 3.67
C ARG A 102 1.99 11.82 4.36
N ASN A 103 1.52 11.37 5.52
CA ASN A 103 0.50 12.09 6.29
C ASN A 103 1.00 13.45 6.78
N LYS A 104 2.25 13.55 7.21
CA LYS A 104 2.84 14.82 7.65
C LYS A 104 2.93 15.84 6.51
N ILE A 105 3.16 15.38 5.29
CA ILE A 105 3.32 16.27 4.14
C ILE A 105 1.97 16.74 3.60
N ASN A 106 0.94 15.87 3.63
CA ASN A 106 -0.37 16.16 3.07
C ASN A 106 -1.34 16.77 4.10
N TYR A 107 -1.00 16.69 5.35
CA TYR A 107 -1.80 17.19 6.46
C TYR A 107 -0.92 17.92 7.45
#